data_0fb0f019ae1842d21a8119ce8babe989
#
_entry.id   0fb0f019ae1842d21a8119ce8babe989
#
_cell.length_a   1.000
_cell.length_b   1.000
_cell.length_c   1.000
_cell.angle_alpha   90.00
_cell.angle_beta   90.00
_cell.angle_gamma   90.00
#
_symmetry.space_group_name_H-M   'P 1'
#
loop_
_entity.id
_entity.type
_entity.pdbx_description
1 polymer ?
#
loop_
_entity_poly.entity_id
_entity_poly.type
_entity_poly.pdbx_seq_one_letter_code
_entity_poly.pdbx_strand_id
1 'polypeptide(L)'
;MIALKGVTKTVTSGSEPLTILHPLTANIPAGSFVAIVGPSGSGKSTLLGLIAGLDAPTAGAVVIDSVDITKLDEDGLARLRGEKIGFVFQFFHLIPSLTAFENVAVPMEIRGTPNAAARARALLEEVGLTGRAHHY
;
A
#
# COMPACT_ATOMS: atom_id res chain seq x y z
N MET A 1 13.35 6.65 1.03
CA MET A 1 13.44 7.28 -0.32
C MET A 1 12.77 6.38 -1.35
N ILE A 2 11.99 6.96 -2.27
CA ILE A 2 11.37 6.21 -3.37
C ILE A 2 11.85 6.80 -4.70
N ALA A 3 12.30 5.94 -5.63
CA ALA A 3 12.67 6.36 -6.97
C ALA A 3 11.86 5.57 -8.01
N LEU A 4 11.23 6.29 -8.92
CA LEU A 4 10.54 5.78 -10.09
C LEU A 4 11.43 5.98 -11.31
N LYS A 5 11.68 4.95 -12.09
CA LYS A 5 12.58 4.97 -13.24
C LYS A 5 11.84 4.51 -14.49
N GLY A 6 11.27 5.45 -15.24
CA GLY A 6 10.53 5.17 -16.46
C GLY A 6 9.34 4.21 -16.26
N VAL A 7 8.67 4.30 -15.13
CA VAL A 7 7.57 3.41 -14.76
C VAL A 7 6.39 3.61 -15.69
N THR A 8 5.91 2.53 -16.31
CA THR A 8 4.72 2.52 -17.17
C THR A 8 3.73 1.47 -16.69
N LYS A 9 2.44 1.69 -16.99
CA LYS A 9 1.41 0.66 -16.83
C LYS A 9 0.49 0.65 -18.03
N THR A 10 0.44 -0.47 -18.70
CA THR A 10 -0.48 -0.78 -19.79
C THR A 10 -1.27 -2.01 -19.42
N VAL A 11 -2.56 -1.98 -19.63
CA VAL A 11 -3.48 -3.12 -19.42
C VAL A 11 -4.16 -3.46 -20.74
N THR A 12 -4.62 -4.69 -20.90
CA THR A 12 -5.44 -5.09 -22.04
C THR A 12 -6.90 -4.81 -21.70
N SER A 13 -7.54 -3.96 -22.48
CA SER A 13 -8.99 -3.67 -22.39
C SER A 13 -9.67 -4.22 -23.63
N GLY A 14 -10.32 -5.38 -23.51
CA GLY A 14 -10.80 -6.12 -24.67
C GLY A 14 -9.63 -6.63 -25.52
N SER A 15 -9.58 -6.21 -26.80
CA SER A 15 -8.49 -6.56 -27.72
C SER A 15 -7.40 -5.50 -27.87
N GLU A 16 -7.55 -4.35 -27.23
CA GLU A 16 -6.63 -3.22 -27.39
C GLU A 16 -5.83 -2.92 -26.12
N PRO A 17 -4.55 -2.54 -26.26
CA PRO A 17 -3.73 -2.09 -25.14
C PRO A 17 -4.17 -0.67 -24.71
N LEU A 18 -4.44 -0.50 -23.43
CA LEU A 18 -4.73 0.79 -22.80
C LEU A 18 -3.59 1.18 -21.87
N THR A 19 -2.88 2.25 -22.20
CA THR A 19 -1.84 2.80 -21.32
C THR A 19 -2.48 3.66 -20.24
N ILE A 20 -2.42 3.18 -18.98
CA ILE A 20 -2.93 3.89 -17.81
C ILE A 20 -1.89 4.87 -17.28
N LEU A 21 -0.61 4.49 -17.30
CA LEU A 21 0.49 5.31 -16.85
C LEU A 21 1.57 5.38 -17.94
N HIS A 22 1.77 6.57 -18.48
CA HIS A 22 2.87 6.87 -19.39
C HIS A 22 4.21 6.91 -18.64
N PRO A 23 5.37 6.76 -19.32
CA PRO A 23 6.67 6.68 -18.66
C PRO A 23 6.87 7.81 -17.63
N LEU A 24 6.97 7.44 -16.37
CA LEU A 24 7.15 8.38 -15.26
C LEU A 24 8.48 8.13 -14.57
N THR A 25 9.27 9.19 -14.45
CA THR A 25 10.51 9.21 -13.66
C THR A 25 10.39 10.28 -12.59
N ALA A 26 10.54 9.90 -11.33
CA ALA A 26 10.46 10.80 -10.20
C ALA A 26 11.27 10.27 -9.02
N ASN A 27 11.74 11.18 -8.16
CA ASN A 27 12.38 10.84 -6.90
C ASN A 27 11.61 11.50 -5.75
N ILE A 28 11.27 10.69 -4.75
CA ILE A 28 10.61 11.13 -3.51
C ILE A 28 11.64 10.96 -2.38
N PRO A 29 12.20 12.06 -1.86
CA PRO A 29 13.18 11.99 -0.78
C PRO A 29 12.57 11.39 0.51
N ALA A 30 13.43 10.82 1.35
CA ALA A 30 13.02 10.41 2.69
C ALA A 30 12.53 11.62 3.50
N GLY A 31 11.48 11.43 4.32
CA GLY A 31 10.92 12.47 5.17
C GLY A 31 10.07 13.54 4.42
N SER A 32 9.89 13.40 3.09
CA SER A 32 9.05 14.33 2.33
C SER A 32 7.58 13.95 2.39
N PHE A 33 6.72 14.96 2.29
CA PHE A 33 5.29 14.82 2.04
C PHE A 33 5.01 15.18 0.57
N VAL A 34 4.38 14.27 -0.18
CA VAL A 34 4.12 14.44 -1.62
C VAL A 34 2.64 14.19 -1.90
N ALA A 35 2.02 15.11 -2.64
CA ALA A 35 0.65 14.94 -3.14
C ALA A 35 0.67 14.59 -4.63
N ILE A 36 -0.06 13.54 -5.01
CA ILE A 36 -0.31 13.17 -6.40
C ILE A 36 -1.67 13.74 -6.79
N VAL A 37 -1.68 14.72 -7.68
CA VAL A 37 -2.89 15.43 -8.10
C VAL A 37 -3.20 15.15 -9.57
N GLY A 38 -4.48 15.25 -9.93
CA GLY A 38 -4.94 15.07 -11.30
C GLY A 38 -6.43 14.69 -11.36
N PRO A 39 -7.05 14.71 -12.56
CA PRO A 39 -8.45 14.36 -12.75
C PRO A 39 -8.74 12.89 -12.40
N SER A 40 -10.02 12.53 -12.27
CA SER A 40 -10.43 11.14 -12.11
C SER A 40 -9.95 10.32 -13.31
N GLY A 41 -9.50 9.09 -13.08
CA GLY A 41 -9.00 8.21 -14.14
C GLY A 41 -7.57 8.49 -14.62
N SER A 42 -6.86 9.48 -14.07
CA SER A 42 -5.47 9.81 -14.50
C SER A 42 -4.38 8.86 -13.96
N GLY A 43 -4.73 7.71 -13.41
CA GLY A 43 -3.76 6.70 -12.98
C GLY A 43 -3.16 6.91 -11.58
N LYS A 44 -3.67 7.86 -10.75
CA LYS A 44 -3.13 8.14 -9.41
C LYS A 44 -3.12 6.92 -8.48
N SER A 45 -4.25 6.22 -8.40
CA SER A 45 -4.37 5.01 -7.57
C SER A 45 -3.52 3.87 -8.13
N THR A 46 -3.41 3.77 -9.46
CA THR A 46 -2.51 2.82 -10.11
C THR A 46 -1.06 3.09 -9.74
N LEU A 47 -0.63 4.35 -9.80
CA LEU A 47 0.73 4.75 -9.41
C LEU A 47 1.01 4.41 -7.94
N LEU A 48 0.07 4.69 -7.02
CA LEU A 48 0.20 4.30 -5.61
C LEU A 48 0.30 2.77 -5.44
N GLY A 49 -0.50 2.01 -6.19
CA GLY A 49 -0.44 0.54 -6.18
C GLY A 49 0.91 0.01 -6.67
N LEU A 50 1.49 0.61 -7.71
CA LEU A 50 2.83 0.26 -8.22
C LEU A 50 3.93 0.60 -7.19
N ILE A 51 3.85 1.75 -6.55
CA ILE A 51 4.80 2.16 -5.49
C ILE A 51 4.72 1.21 -4.29
N ALA A 52 3.52 0.76 -3.95
CA ALA A 52 3.31 -0.16 -2.84
C ALA A 52 3.63 -1.63 -3.17
N GLY A 53 3.96 -1.95 -4.42
CA GLY A 53 4.16 -3.34 -4.85
C GLY A 53 2.88 -4.19 -4.75
N LEU A 54 1.71 -3.55 -4.87
CA LEU A 54 0.41 -4.24 -4.97
C LEU A 54 0.10 -4.65 -6.41
N ASP A 55 0.80 -4.04 -7.36
CA ASP A 55 0.76 -4.34 -8.79
C ASP A 55 2.15 -4.15 -9.39
N ALA A 56 2.41 -4.79 -10.51
CA ALA A 56 3.69 -4.70 -11.22
C ALA A 56 3.60 -3.69 -12.39
N PRO A 57 4.63 -2.86 -12.61
CA PRO A 57 4.69 -2.01 -13.79
C PRO A 57 4.88 -2.86 -15.05
N THR A 58 4.38 -2.38 -16.19
CA THR A 58 4.64 -3.02 -17.49
C THR A 58 6.09 -2.81 -17.94
N ALA A 59 6.68 -1.67 -17.59
CA ALA A 59 8.10 -1.39 -17.79
C ALA A 59 8.60 -0.38 -16.77
N GLY A 60 9.92 -0.25 -16.66
CA GLY A 60 10.58 0.61 -15.69
C GLY A 60 10.82 -0.09 -14.36
N ALA A 61 11.24 0.66 -13.36
CA ALA A 61 11.56 0.14 -12.04
C ALA A 61 11.07 1.07 -10.93
N VAL A 62 10.63 0.46 -9.83
CA VAL A 62 10.29 1.13 -8.56
C VAL A 62 11.35 0.74 -7.54
N VAL A 63 12.03 1.71 -6.95
CA VAL A 63 13.09 1.48 -5.97
C VAL A 63 12.70 2.12 -4.65
N ILE A 64 12.68 1.34 -3.57
CA ILE A 64 12.39 1.80 -2.21
C ILE A 64 13.61 1.52 -1.33
N ASP A 65 14.17 2.54 -0.70
CA ASP A 65 15.37 2.45 0.14
C ASP A 65 16.49 1.62 -0.50
N SER A 66 16.78 1.89 -1.78
CA SER A 66 17.78 1.20 -2.61
C SER A 66 17.43 -0.24 -3.04
N VAL A 67 16.26 -0.74 -2.67
CA VAL A 67 15.77 -2.05 -3.12
C VAL A 67 14.87 -1.86 -4.34
N ASP A 68 15.21 -2.50 -5.46
CA ASP A 68 14.36 -2.54 -6.66
C ASP A 68 13.24 -3.57 -6.42
N ILE A 69 12.05 -3.07 -6.09
CA ILE A 69 10.92 -3.93 -5.75
C ILE A 69 10.34 -4.66 -6.96
N THR A 70 10.62 -4.21 -8.18
CA THR A 70 10.15 -4.87 -9.41
C THR A 70 10.86 -6.20 -9.69
N LYS A 71 11.94 -6.49 -8.96
CA LYS A 71 12.73 -7.73 -9.05
C LYS A 71 12.43 -8.72 -7.92
N LEU A 72 11.60 -8.33 -6.97
CA LEU A 72 11.22 -9.20 -5.85
C LEU A 72 10.13 -10.17 -6.29
N ASP A 73 10.16 -11.37 -5.73
CA ASP A 73 9.05 -12.30 -5.76
C ASP A 73 7.92 -11.88 -4.79
N GLU A 74 6.81 -12.59 -4.80
CA GLU A 74 5.65 -12.25 -3.95
C GLU A 74 5.98 -12.30 -2.45
N ASP A 75 6.83 -13.21 -2.01
CA ASP A 75 7.24 -13.30 -0.62
C ASP A 75 8.11 -12.11 -0.21
N GLY A 76 9.03 -11.70 -1.08
CA GLY A 76 9.85 -10.50 -0.90
C GLY A 76 9.01 -9.23 -0.88
N LEU A 77 8.03 -9.10 -1.78
CA LEU A 77 7.08 -7.99 -1.81
C LEU A 77 6.21 -7.96 -0.55
N ALA A 78 5.69 -9.10 -0.11
CA ALA A 78 4.89 -9.19 1.12
C ALA A 78 5.68 -8.76 2.35
N ARG A 79 6.94 -9.20 2.46
CA ARG A 79 7.84 -8.81 3.55
C ARG A 79 8.13 -7.31 3.52
N LEU A 80 8.49 -6.76 2.35
CA LEU A 80 8.76 -5.34 2.19
C LEU A 80 7.53 -4.50 2.54
N ARG A 81 6.34 -4.87 2.06
CA ARG A 81 5.09 -4.20 2.44
C ARG A 81 4.88 -4.21 3.95
N GLY A 82 5.05 -5.38 4.57
CA GLY A 82 4.91 -5.52 6.02
C GLY A 82 5.87 -4.67 6.84
N GLU A 83 7.08 -4.43 6.36
CA GLU A 83 8.14 -3.71 7.08
C GLU A 83 8.20 -2.21 6.78
N LYS A 84 7.93 -1.83 5.52
CA LYS A 84 8.24 -0.49 4.99
C LYS A 84 7.03 0.35 4.61
N ILE A 85 5.86 -0.26 4.38
CA ILE A 85 4.72 0.43 3.79
C ILE A 85 3.51 0.35 4.71
N GLY A 86 2.92 1.52 5.03
CA GLY A 86 1.57 1.63 5.59
C GLY A 86 0.63 2.16 4.51
N PHE A 87 -0.53 1.55 4.36
CA PHE A 87 -1.52 1.93 3.35
C PHE A 87 -2.81 2.40 4.01
N VAL A 88 -3.33 3.55 3.59
CA VAL A 88 -4.67 4.01 3.94
C VAL A 88 -5.51 4.00 2.66
N PHE A 89 -6.48 3.11 2.61
CA PHE A 89 -7.34 2.94 1.43
C PHE A 89 -8.51 3.91 1.46
N GLN A 90 -9.02 4.25 0.28
CA GLN A 90 -10.24 5.04 0.10
C GLN A 90 -11.47 4.27 0.60
N PHE A 91 -11.50 2.96 0.42
CA PHE A 91 -12.51 2.04 0.95
C PHE A 91 -11.94 1.29 2.15
N PHE A 92 -12.78 0.91 3.07
CA PHE A 92 -12.38 0.45 4.41
C PHE A 92 -11.49 -0.80 4.41
N HIS A 93 -11.65 -1.71 3.44
CA HIS A 93 -10.90 -2.98 3.35
C HIS A 93 -10.87 -3.79 4.66
N LEU A 94 -11.91 -3.61 5.49
CA LEU A 94 -12.07 -4.38 6.71
C LEU A 94 -12.54 -5.80 6.36
N ILE A 95 -12.16 -6.75 7.19
CA ILE A 95 -12.67 -8.11 7.14
C ILE A 95 -14.02 -8.11 7.87
N PRO A 96 -15.17 -8.29 7.16
CA PRO A 96 -16.49 -8.09 7.77
C PRO A 96 -16.84 -9.08 8.88
N SER A 97 -16.19 -10.25 8.89
CA SER A 97 -16.37 -11.28 9.92
C SER A 97 -15.56 -11.02 11.19
N LEU A 98 -14.72 -10.01 11.21
CA LEU A 98 -13.91 -9.60 12.35
C LEU A 98 -14.47 -8.34 12.98
N THR A 99 -14.39 -8.25 14.30
CA THR A 99 -14.69 -7.03 15.06
C THR A 99 -13.66 -5.93 14.74
N ALA A 100 -13.96 -4.69 15.11
CA ALA A 100 -13.02 -3.58 14.98
C ALA A 100 -11.69 -3.87 15.72
N PHE A 101 -11.75 -4.49 16.89
CA PHE A 101 -10.55 -4.92 17.62
C PHE A 101 -9.75 -5.97 16.84
N GLU A 102 -10.39 -6.98 16.30
CA GLU A 102 -9.73 -8.07 15.56
C GLU A 102 -9.13 -7.56 14.24
N ASN A 103 -9.83 -6.66 13.54
CA ASN A 103 -9.28 -6.02 12.33
C ASN A 103 -7.97 -5.26 12.60
N VAL A 104 -7.79 -4.72 13.81
CA VAL A 104 -6.55 -4.06 14.23
C VAL A 104 -5.53 -5.05 14.78
N ALA A 105 -5.96 -6.05 15.54
CA ALA A 105 -5.07 -7.00 16.24
C ALA A 105 -4.45 -8.04 15.28
N VAL A 106 -5.25 -8.65 14.40
CA VAL A 106 -4.84 -9.76 13.53
C VAL A 106 -3.62 -9.44 12.66
N PRO A 107 -3.51 -8.29 12.00
CA PRO A 107 -2.29 -7.95 11.25
C PRO A 107 -1.02 -7.88 12.12
N MET A 108 -1.15 -7.47 13.36
CA MET A 108 -0.03 -7.42 14.31
C MET A 108 0.36 -8.84 14.77
N GLU A 109 -0.63 -9.69 15.00
CA GLU A 109 -0.41 -11.10 15.38
C GLU A 109 0.28 -11.87 14.26
N ILE A 110 -0.16 -11.71 13.01
CA ILE A 110 0.47 -12.32 11.84
C ILE A 110 1.94 -11.90 11.73
N ARG A 111 2.26 -10.65 12.07
CA ARG A 111 3.63 -10.14 12.08
C ARG A 111 4.45 -10.56 13.30
N GLY A 112 3.86 -11.28 14.25
CA GLY A 112 4.51 -11.64 15.50
C GLY A 112 4.81 -10.44 16.41
N THR A 113 4.02 -9.36 16.32
CA THR A 113 4.21 -8.17 17.17
C THR A 113 3.99 -8.53 18.64
N PRO A 114 4.95 -8.30 19.54
CA PRO A 114 4.75 -8.55 20.96
C PRO A 114 3.57 -7.74 21.51
N ASN A 115 2.76 -8.36 22.36
CA ASN A 115 1.59 -7.71 23.00
C ASN A 115 0.60 -7.10 21.99
N ALA A 116 0.38 -7.74 20.83
CA ALA A 116 -0.50 -7.25 19.76
C ALA A 116 -1.87 -6.80 20.27
N ALA A 117 -2.50 -7.60 21.15
CA ALA A 117 -3.79 -7.28 21.74
C ALA A 117 -3.79 -5.98 22.57
N ALA A 118 -2.76 -5.76 23.39
CA ALA A 118 -2.64 -4.53 24.17
C ALA A 118 -2.40 -3.32 23.26
N ARG A 119 -1.54 -3.48 22.25
CA ARG A 119 -1.27 -2.44 21.26
C ARG A 119 -2.51 -2.08 20.44
N ALA A 120 -3.30 -3.07 20.01
CA ALA A 120 -4.53 -2.85 19.28
C ALA A 120 -5.55 -2.05 20.11
N ARG A 121 -5.71 -2.36 21.43
CA ARG A 121 -6.57 -1.59 22.31
C ARG A 121 -6.10 -0.13 22.44
N ALA A 122 -4.81 0.10 22.63
CA ALA A 122 -4.25 1.45 22.72
C ALA A 122 -4.50 2.26 21.45
N LEU A 123 -4.34 1.66 20.25
CA LEU A 123 -4.63 2.33 18.98
C LEU A 123 -6.11 2.68 18.81
N LEU A 124 -7.03 1.79 19.24
CA LEU A 124 -8.45 2.08 19.22
C LEU A 124 -8.83 3.21 20.20
N GLU A 125 -8.14 3.31 21.33
CA GLU A 125 -8.30 4.41 22.29
C GLU A 125 -7.81 5.73 21.69
N GLU A 126 -6.64 5.75 21.06
CA GLU A 126 -6.08 6.93 20.37
C GLU A 126 -7.04 7.54 19.34
N VAL A 127 -7.85 6.71 18.68
CA VAL A 127 -8.84 7.18 17.69
C VAL A 127 -10.27 7.27 18.25
N GLY A 128 -10.47 7.11 19.57
CA GLY A 128 -11.78 7.24 20.21
C GLY A 128 -12.75 6.09 19.95
N LEU A 129 -12.27 4.89 19.57
CA LEU A 129 -13.08 3.73 19.24
C LEU A 129 -13.15 2.66 20.34
N THR A 130 -12.69 2.95 21.55
CA THR A 130 -12.69 1.99 22.68
C THR A 130 -14.07 1.35 22.89
N GLY A 131 -15.13 2.17 22.93
CA GLY A 131 -16.51 1.68 23.12
C GLY A 131 -17.08 0.88 21.94
N ARG A 132 -16.39 0.88 20.79
CA ARG A 132 -16.80 0.17 19.57
C ARG A 132 -15.87 -0.99 19.19
N ALA A 133 -14.93 -1.33 20.05
CA ALA A 133 -13.95 -2.39 19.79
C ALA A 133 -14.58 -3.75 19.42
N HIS A 134 -15.77 -4.04 19.94
CA HIS A 134 -16.53 -5.29 19.71
C HIS A 134 -17.54 -5.22 18.54
N HIS A 135 -17.68 -4.07 17.87
CA HIS A 135 -18.55 -3.93 16.69
C HIS A 135 -17.92 -4.57 15.46
N TYR A 136 -18.78 -5.09 14.57
CA TYR A 136 -18.43 -5.61 13.25
C TYR A 136 -18.50 -4.50 12.19
#